data_0c857d4e3d52d089c79080e1d398b066
#
_entry.id   0c857d4e3d52d089c79080e1d398b066
#
_cell.length_a   1.000
_cell.length_b   1.000
_cell.length_c   1.000
_cell.angle_alpha   90.00
_cell.angle_beta   90.00
_cell.angle_gamma   90.00
#
_symmetry.space_group_name_H-M   'P 1'
#
loop_
_entity.id
_entity.type
_entity.pdbx_description
1 polymer ?
#
loop_
_entity_poly.entity_id
_entity_poly.type
_entity_poly.pdbx_seq_one_letter_code
_entity_poly.pdbx_strand_id
1 'polypeptide(L)'
;IHLNDQNVFVQDIMQVKSTSKHLIESFNKHTRGFVQVQNGCDHRCTFCIIPFGRGPSRSVSTQDVINSINSLLENGVKEIVLTGVDLTSWGIDIFGKPSLGLLVKKILKNIPNLHRLRLSSIDPAEVDFDLMDAFEHEERLMPHIHLSIQHGDDIILKRMKRRHLYSCLLYTSDAADARDS
;
A
#
# COMPACT_ATOMS: atom_id res chain seq x y z
N ILE A 1 -11.51 -43.39 10.52
CA ILE A 1 -10.94 -42.19 9.81
C ILE A 1 -9.56 -41.99 10.41
N HIS A 2 -8.51 -42.48 9.73
CA HIS A 2 -7.13 -42.18 10.11
C HIS A 2 -6.86 -40.75 9.72
N LEU A 3 -6.77 -39.87 10.72
CA LEU A 3 -6.15 -38.54 10.55
C LEU A 3 -4.65 -38.80 10.41
N ASN A 4 -4.11 -38.63 9.21
CA ASN A 4 -2.67 -38.50 9.00
C ASN A 4 -2.13 -37.41 9.92
N ASP A 5 -1.11 -37.73 10.71
CA ASP A 5 -0.32 -36.75 11.46
C ASP A 5 0.35 -35.74 10.48
N GLN A 6 -0.43 -34.78 10.03
CA GLN A 6 0.16 -33.60 9.38
C GLN A 6 0.80 -32.77 10.50
N ASN A 7 2.10 -32.73 10.52
CA ASN A 7 2.85 -31.79 11.37
C ASN A 7 2.40 -30.36 11.06
N VAL A 8 1.58 -29.78 11.92
CA VAL A 8 1.15 -28.38 11.80
C VAL A 8 2.28 -27.53 12.37
N PHE A 9 3.03 -26.86 11.48
CA PHE A 9 4.03 -25.86 11.88
C PHE A 9 3.36 -24.51 12.00
N VAL A 10 3.21 -24.01 13.22
CA VAL A 10 2.74 -22.63 13.49
C VAL A 10 3.95 -21.80 13.87
N GLN A 11 4.31 -20.83 13.03
CA GLN A 11 5.36 -19.87 13.33
C GLN A 11 4.72 -18.59 13.95
N ASP A 12 5.38 -18.02 14.95
CA ASP A 12 4.97 -16.74 15.53
C ASP A 12 5.04 -15.64 14.46
N ILE A 13 3.88 -15.11 14.08
CA ILE A 13 3.76 -14.08 13.05
C ILE A 13 4.54 -12.80 13.39
N MET A 14 4.76 -12.52 14.69
CA MET A 14 5.52 -11.35 15.13
C MET A 14 7.02 -11.45 14.83
N GLN A 15 7.52 -12.65 14.55
CA GLN A 15 8.93 -12.90 14.20
C GLN A 15 9.19 -12.91 12.70
N VAL A 16 8.13 -12.83 11.87
CA VAL A 16 8.26 -12.84 10.41
C VAL A 16 8.82 -11.53 9.91
N LYS A 17 10.02 -11.56 9.32
CA LYS A 17 10.77 -10.39 8.84
C LYS A 17 10.66 -10.14 7.33
N SER A 18 10.14 -11.09 6.57
CA SER A 18 10.02 -10.97 5.11
C SER A 18 8.59 -11.24 4.64
N THR A 19 8.21 -10.61 3.55
CA THR A 19 6.94 -10.90 2.87
C THR A 19 7.23 -11.85 1.71
N SER A 20 6.49 -12.96 1.62
CA SER A 20 6.56 -13.83 0.44
C SER A 20 6.07 -13.06 -0.79
N LYS A 21 6.75 -13.26 -1.91
CA LYS A 21 6.35 -12.69 -3.20
C LYS A 21 5.02 -13.34 -3.61
N HIS A 22 3.96 -12.54 -3.67
CA HIS A 22 2.72 -12.98 -4.32
C HIS A 22 2.87 -12.75 -5.81
N LEU A 23 3.46 -13.70 -6.51
CA LEU A 23 3.47 -13.76 -7.96
C LEU A 23 2.08 -14.26 -8.42
N ILE A 24 1.15 -13.35 -8.57
CA ILE A 24 -0.08 -13.63 -9.31
C ILE A 24 0.29 -13.44 -10.77
N GLU A 25 0.60 -14.54 -11.45
CA GLU A 25 1.14 -14.54 -12.82
C GLU A 25 0.16 -14.01 -13.87
N SER A 26 -1.11 -14.09 -13.70
CA SER A 26 -2.15 -13.34 -14.43
C SER A 26 -3.55 -13.77 -14.02
N PHE A 27 -4.50 -12.85 -13.99
CA PHE A 27 -5.90 -13.17 -14.20
C PHE A 27 -6.16 -13.10 -15.70
N ASN A 28 -6.29 -14.23 -16.36
CA ASN A 28 -6.59 -14.30 -17.79
C ASN A 28 -7.72 -13.32 -18.16
N LYS A 29 -7.43 -12.36 -19.06
CA LYS A 29 -8.33 -11.31 -19.58
C LYS A 29 -8.60 -10.08 -18.70
N HIS A 30 -7.89 -9.87 -17.58
CA HIS A 30 -8.03 -8.61 -16.84
C HIS A 30 -7.05 -7.54 -17.34
N THR A 31 -7.56 -6.34 -17.61
CA THR A 31 -6.74 -5.17 -17.95
C THR A 31 -6.03 -4.54 -16.75
N ARG A 32 -6.42 -4.95 -15.53
CA ARG A 32 -5.91 -4.44 -14.25
C ARG A 32 -5.20 -5.54 -13.47
N GLY A 33 -3.99 -5.26 -13.01
CA GLY A 33 -3.18 -6.12 -12.14
C GLY A 33 -3.00 -5.51 -10.75
N PHE A 34 -2.89 -6.37 -9.73
CA PHE A 34 -2.65 -5.97 -8.35
C PHE A 34 -1.26 -6.41 -7.93
N VAL A 35 -0.48 -5.47 -7.37
CA VAL A 35 0.86 -5.74 -6.87
C VAL A 35 0.91 -5.39 -5.39
N GLN A 36 1.10 -6.41 -4.56
CA GLN A 36 1.30 -6.20 -3.13
C GLN A 36 2.72 -5.68 -2.88
N VAL A 37 2.81 -4.48 -2.33
CA VAL A 37 4.10 -3.82 -2.02
C VAL A 37 4.39 -3.77 -0.52
N GLN A 38 3.39 -4.04 0.32
CA GLN A 38 3.50 -3.96 1.77
C GLN A 38 2.55 -4.96 2.44
N ASN A 39 2.96 -5.56 3.56
CA ASN A 39 2.12 -6.44 4.38
C ASN A 39 2.41 -6.22 5.87
N GLY A 40 1.43 -6.59 6.73
CA GLY A 40 1.48 -6.33 8.16
C GLY A 40 1.16 -4.88 8.50
N CYS A 41 1.10 -4.55 9.79
CA CYS A 41 0.79 -3.19 10.26
C CYS A 41 1.29 -3.01 11.69
N ASP A 42 1.98 -1.89 11.97
CA ASP A 42 2.49 -1.57 13.30
C ASP A 42 1.50 -0.73 14.13
N HIS A 43 0.39 -0.29 13.51
CA HIS A 43 -0.67 0.40 14.21
C HIS A 43 -1.41 -0.53 15.17
N ARG A 44 -1.94 0.03 16.25
CA ARG A 44 -2.72 -0.68 17.27
C ARG A 44 -4.11 -0.07 17.40
N CYS A 45 -4.80 0.11 16.26
CA CYS A 45 -6.17 0.59 16.24
C CYS A 45 -7.07 -0.34 17.06
N THR A 46 -7.94 0.20 17.90
CA THR A 46 -8.69 -0.56 18.91
C THR A 46 -9.66 -1.60 18.33
N PHE A 47 -10.05 -1.44 17.08
CA PHE A 47 -10.99 -2.32 16.36
C PHE A 47 -10.31 -3.31 15.42
N CYS A 48 -8.96 -3.28 15.27
CA CYS A 48 -8.26 -3.97 14.20
C CYS A 48 -7.45 -5.17 14.71
N ILE A 49 -7.70 -6.34 14.12
CA ILE A 49 -6.97 -7.59 14.41
C ILE A 49 -5.73 -7.78 13.52
N ILE A 50 -5.57 -6.97 12.47
CA ILE A 50 -4.54 -7.15 11.44
C ILE A 50 -3.11 -7.26 12.01
N PRO A 51 -2.67 -6.41 12.96
CA PRO A 51 -1.32 -6.53 13.53
C PRO A 51 -1.01 -7.89 14.14
N PHE A 52 -2.04 -8.53 14.71
CA PHE A 52 -1.92 -9.85 15.34
C PHE A 52 -2.01 -11.00 14.35
N GLY A 53 -2.73 -10.82 13.22
CA GLY A 53 -2.89 -11.84 12.20
C GLY A 53 -1.88 -11.75 11.06
N ARG A 54 -1.33 -10.55 10.80
CA ARG A 54 -0.39 -10.29 9.70
C ARG A 54 1.01 -9.93 10.18
N GLY A 55 1.18 -9.66 11.49
CA GLY A 55 2.46 -9.27 12.09
C GLY A 55 2.89 -7.83 11.80
N PRO A 56 4.15 -7.49 12.06
CA PRO A 56 4.70 -6.15 11.86
C PRO A 56 4.70 -5.74 10.38
N SER A 57 4.78 -4.42 10.13
CA SER A 57 4.87 -3.86 8.78
C SER A 57 6.14 -4.33 8.07
N ARG A 58 5.99 -4.77 6.83
CA ARG A 58 7.09 -5.25 5.98
C ARG A 58 6.87 -4.77 4.55
N SER A 59 7.90 -4.16 3.99
CA SER A 59 7.91 -3.64 2.64
C SER A 59 8.50 -4.66 1.65
N VAL A 60 7.97 -4.70 0.44
CA VAL A 60 8.59 -5.39 -0.69
C VAL A 60 9.63 -4.46 -1.30
N SER A 61 10.79 -4.97 -1.69
CA SER A 61 11.85 -4.15 -2.28
C SER A 61 11.40 -3.49 -3.59
N THR A 62 11.90 -2.30 -3.87
CA THR A 62 11.58 -1.57 -5.13
C THR A 62 11.84 -2.44 -6.36
N GLN A 63 12.95 -3.22 -6.37
CA GLN A 63 13.30 -4.07 -7.51
C GLN A 63 12.30 -5.21 -7.70
N ASP A 64 11.86 -5.85 -6.63
CA ASP A 64 10.86 -6.91 -6.70
C ASP A 64 9.50 -6.39 -7.16
N VAL A 65 9.12 -5.18 -6.75
CA VAL A 65 7.91 -4.50 -7.22
C VAL A 65 8.00 -4.24 -8.72
N ILE A 66 9.10 -3.68 -9.20
CA ILE A 66 9.32 -3.40 -10.63
C ILE A 66 9.28 -4.69 -11.44
N ASN A 67 9.94 -5.76 -10.99
CA ASN A 67 9.93 -7.06 -11.67
C ASN A 67 8.51 -7.64 -11.76
N SER A 68 7.72 -7.53 -10.68
CA SER A 68 6.33 -7.99 -10.67
C SER A 68 5.45 -7.21 -11.63
N ILE A 69 5.62 -5.88 -11.70
CA ILE A 69 4.89 -5.03 -12.63
C ILE A 69 5.24 -5.39 -14.07
N ASN A 70 6.52 -5.53 -14.42
CA ASN A 70 6.95 -5.89 -15.77
C ASN A 70 6.35 -7.21 -16.23
N SER A 71 6.37 -8.24 -15.37
CA SER A 71 5.73 -9.53 -15.68
C SER A 71 4.23 -9.40 -15.99
N LEU A 72 3.50 -8.54 -15.25
CA LEU A 72 2.08 -8.27 -15.52
C LEU A 72 1.88 -7.52 -16.84
N LEU A 73 2.74 -6.55 -17.16
CA LEU A 73 2.66 -5.79 -18.42
C LEU A 73 2.93 -6.70 -19.64
N GLU A 74 3.89 -7.64 -19.55
CA GLU A 74 4.16 -8.65 -20.57
C GLU A 74 2.94 -9.53 -20.84
N ASN A 75 2.09 -9.76 -19.84
CA ASN A 75 0.82 -10.47 -19.94
C ASN A 75 -0.37 -9.57 -20.38
N GLY A 76 -0.11 -8.34 -20.85
CA GLY A 76 -1.10 -7.45 -21.43
C GLY A 76 -1.89 -6.60 -20.42
N VAL A 77 -1.50 -6.59 -19.15
CA VAL A 77 -2.08 -5.69 -18.13
C VAL A 77 -1.71 -4.25 -18.46
N LYS A 78 -2.65 -3.31 -18.34
CA LYS A 78 -2.45 -1.88 -18.65
C LYS A 78 -2.56 -0.96 -17.44
N GLU A 79 -3.18 -1.42 -16.38
CA GLU A 79 -3.33 -0.68 -15.13
C GLU A 79 -2.81 -1.51 -13.96
N ILE A 80 -1.93 -0.94 -13.17
CA ILE A 80 -1.41 -1.55 -11.95
C ILE A 80 -2.01 -0.86 -10.73
N VAL A 81 -2.47 -1.66 -9.77
CA VAL A 81 -2.91 -1.17 -8.46
C VAL A 81 -1.91 -1.63 -7.42
N LEU A 82 -1.22 -0.70 -6.77
CA LEU A 82 -0.38 -1.02 -5.62
C LEU A 82 -1.27 -1.31 -4.41
N THR A 83 -1.01 -2.41 -3.75
CA THR A 83 -1.79 -2.85 -2.59
C THR A 83 -0.91 -3.08 -1.37
N GLY A 84 -1.49 -2.87 -0.20
CA GLY A 84 -0.88 -3.13 1.09
C GLY A 84 -1.94 -3.13 2.17
N VAL A 85 -1.60 -3.68 3.32
CA VAL A 85 -2.44 -3.63 4.52
C VAL A 85 -2.42 -2.22 5.12
N ASP A 86 -1.24 -1.59 5.05
CA ASP A 86 -0.93 -0.24 5.52
C ASP A 86 0.04 0.37 4.49
N LEU A 87 -0.50 0.70 3.32
CA LEU A 87 0.28 1.03 2.13
C LEU A 87 1.22 2.21 2.35
N THR A 88 0.76 3.23 3.07
CA THR A 88 1.54 4.44 3.35
C THR A 88 2.76 4.19 4.22
N SER A 89 2.78 3.13 5.02
CA SER A 89 3.94 2.76 5.82
C SER A 89 5.07 2.09 5.01
N TRP A 90 4.89 1.88 3.69
CA TRP A 90 5.94 1.32 2.86
C TRP A 90 7.24 2.12 2.98
N GLY A 91 8.33 1.43 3.20
CA GLY A 91 9.67 1.98 3.33
C GLY A 91 10.13 2.20 4.76
N ILE A 92 9.26 2.14 5.77
CA ILE A 92 9.67 2.34 7.18
C ILE A 92 10.75 1.34 7.58
N ASP A 93 10.57 0.07 7.26
CA ASP A 93 11.52 -1.00 7.57
C ASP A 93 12.79 -0.97 6.69
N ILE A 94 12.77 -0.26 5.57
CA ILE A 94 13.89 -0.11 4.64
C ILE A 94 14.68 1.18 4.89
N PHE A 95 13.99 2.31 5.11
CA PHE A 95 14.57 3.66 5.15
C PHE A 95 14.38 4.38 6.50
N GLY A 96 13.71 3.75 7.47
CA GLY A 96 13.39 4.34 8.76
C GLY A 96 12.24 5.37 8.74
N LYS A 97 11.61 5.59 7.59
CA LYS A 97 10.47 6.52 7.40
C LYS A 97 9.55 6.04 6.29
N PRO A 98 8.26 6.47 6.29
CA PRO A 98 7.36 6.27 5.16
C PRO A 98 7.95 6.86 3.88
N SER A 99 7.87 6.13 2.76
CA SER A 99 8.51 6.51 1.50
C SER A 99 7.72 6.01 0.29
N LEU A 100 6.39 5.96 0.38
CA LEU A 100 5.52 5.48 -0.70
C LEU A 100 5.66 6.33 -1.96
N GLY A 101 5.76 7.65 -1.83
CA GLY A 101 5.98 8.56 -2.94
C GLY A 101 7.27 8.27 -3.70
N LEU A 102 8.36 7.94 -2.98
CA LEU A 102 9.60 7.51 -3.60
C LEU A 102 9.43 6.22 -4.42
N LEU A 103 8.66 5.25 -3.91
CA LEU A 103 8.35 4.02 -4.65
C LEU A 103 7.57 4.35 -5.93
N VAL A 104 6.52 5.17 -5.84
CA VAL A 104 5.70 5.61 -6.97
C VAL A 104 6.57 6.27 -8.05
N LYS A 105 7.38 7.26 -7.70
CA LYS A 105 8.31 7.94 -8.62
C LYS A 105 9.29 6.97 -9.27
N LYS A 106 9.86 6.02 -8.50
CA LYS A 106 10.77 5.01 -9.05
C LYS A 106 10.07 4.07 -10.02
N ILE A 107 8.84 3.62 -9.72
CA ILE A 107 8.05 2.78 -10.64
C ILE A 107 7.82 3.54 -11.96
N LEU A 108 7.28 4.76 -11.90
CA LEU A 108 6.96 5.56 -13.08
C LEU A 108 8.18 5.92 -13.92
N LYS A 109 9.33 6.14 -13.28
CA LYS A 109 10.60 6.39 -13.96
C LYS A 109 11.15 5.14 -14.68
N ASN A 110 11.10 3.97 -14.02
CA ASN A 110 11.71 2.75 -14.56
C ASN A 110 10.80 1.97 -15.52
N ILE A 111 9.50 2.27 -15.53
CA ILE A 111 8.52 1.59 -16.38
C ILE A 111 7.77 2.63 -17.23
N PRO A 112 8.40 3.16 -18.30
CA PRO A 112 7.80 4.22 -19.12
C PRO A 112 6.56 3.77 -19.90
N ASN A 113 6.42 2.47 -20.16
CA ASN A 113 5.29 1.85 -20.85
C ASN A 113 4.09 1.51 -19.91
N LEU A 114 4.18 1.80 -18.62
CA LEU A 114 3.04 1.67 -17.72
C LEU A 114 2.00 2.74 -18.03
N HIS A 115 0.81 2.33 -18.44
CA HIS A 115 -0.25 3.28 -18.82
C HIS A 115 -0.90 3.96 -17.61
N ARG A 116 -1.20 3.21 -16.56
CA ARG A 116 -1.85 3.73 -15.35
C ARG A 116 -1.36 3.05 -14.10
N LEU A 117 -1.02 3.85 -13.10
CA LEU A 117 -0.72 3.43 -11.74
C LEU A 117 -1.81 3.93 -10.81
N ARG A 118 -2.28 3.07 -9.93
CA ARG A 118 -3.30 3.39 -8.92
C ARG A 118 -2.84 2.92 -7.56
N LEU A 119 -3.23 3.63 -6.52
CA LEU A 119 -3.04 3.22 -5.14
C LEU A 119 -4.33 2.63 -4.58
N SER A 120 -4.20 1.66 -3.70
CA SER A 120 -5.30 1.18 -2.85
C SER A 120 -5.53 2.15 -1.68
N SER A 121 -6.02 1.66 -0.54
CA SER A 121 -6.28 2.51 0.62
C SER A 121 -4.99 3.06 1.23
N ILE A 122 -4.99 4.35 1.54
CA ILE A 122 -3.90 5.05 2.21
C ILE A 122 -4.35 5.64 3.55
N ASP A 123 -3.42 5.74 4.51
CA ASP A 123 -3.66 6.44 5.77
C ASP A 123 -3.25 7.92 5.62
N PRO A 124 -4.15 8.87 5.88
CA PRO A 124 -3.85 10.29 5.70
C PRO A 124 -2.72 10.81 6.60
N ALA A 125 -2.43 10.13 7.72
CA ALA A 125 -1.36 10.53 8.63
C ALA A 125 0.06 10.31 8.07
N GLU A 126 0.21 9.50 7.04
CA GLU A 126 1.51 9.05 6.52
C GLU A 126 1.71 9.39 5.04
N VAL A 127 0.90 10.27 4.50
CA VAL A 127 1.10 10.79 3.14
C VAL A 127 2.37 11.63 3.12
N ASP A 128 3.38 11.18 2.38
CA ASP A 128 4.65 11.89 2.26
C ASP A 128 4.63 12.94 1.13
N PHE A 129 5.57 13.91 1.22
CA PHE A 129 5.67 15.00 0.24
C PHE A 129 5.90 14.48 -1.19
N ASP A 130 6.71 13.43 -1.36
CA ASP A 130 6.98 12.85 -2.68
C ASP A 130 5.72 12.23 -3.30
N LEU A 131 4.81 11.70 -2.47
CA LEU A 131 3.53 11.19 -2.93
C LEU A 131 2.59 12.30 -3.39
N MET A 132 2.53 13.41 -2.65
CA MET A 132 1.75 14.59 -3.04
C MET A 132 2.26 15.19 -4.36
N ASP A 133 3.58 15.38 -4.47
CA ASP A 133 4.22 15.85 -5.69
C ASP A 133 3.98 14.90 -6.89
N ALA A 134 3.96 13.59 -6.65
CA ALA A 134 3.62 12.63 -7.70
C ALA A 134 2.15 12.75 -8.14
N PHE A 135 1.21 12.98 -7.25
CA PHE A 135 -0.19 13.23 -7.62
C PHE A 135 -0.36 14.52 -8.42
N GLU A 136 0.43 15.55 -8.13
CA GLU A 136 0.38 16.82 -8.83
C GLU A 136 0.99 16.78 -10.25
N HIS A 137 2.09 16.04 -10.43
CA HIS A 137 2.90 16.14 -11.66
C HIS A 137 2.90 14.87 -12.53
N GLU A 138 2.45 13.71 -12.04
CA GLU A 138 2.52 12.44 -12.76
C GLU A 138 1.16 12.04 -13.35
N GLU A 139 0.93 12.32 -14.62
CA GLU A 139 -0.33 12.02 -15.32
C GLU A 139 -0.72 10.53 -15.31
N ARG A 140 0.28 9.63 -15.23
CA ARG A 140 0.05 8.19 -15.16
C ARG A 140 -0.36 7.69 -13.78
N LEU A 141 -0.18 8.50 -12.73
CA LEU A 141 -0.72 8.23 -11.41
C LEU A 141 -2.18 8.70 -11.38
N MET A 142 -3.09 7.76 -11.22
CA MET A 142 -4.52 8.08 -11.27
C MET A 142 -4.93 8.99 -10.10
N PRO A 143 -5.61 10.11 -10.34
CA PRO A 143 -6.09 11.03 -9.31
C PRO A 143 -7.29 10.44 -8.58
N HIS A 144 -7.08 9.32 -7.92
CA HIS A 144 -8.09 8.62 -7.14
C HIS A 144 -7.47 8.13 -5.85
N ILE A 145 -7.96 8.64 -4.75
CA ILE A 145 -7.47 8.34 -3.41
C ILE A 145 -8.61 7.71 -2.60
N HIS A 146 -8.34 6.54 -2.03
CA HIS A 146 -9.19 5.95 -1.01
C HIS A 146 -8.55 6.18 0.36
N LEU A 147 -9.08 7.12 1.13
CA LEU A 147 -8.58 7.46 2.46
C LEU A 147 -9.22 6.59 3.54
N SER A 148 -8.38 6.01 4.40
CA SER A 148 -8.82 5.24 5.58
C SER A 148 -9.15 6.17 6.76
N ILE A 149 -10.18 7.00 6.60
CA ILE A 149 -10.55 8.08 7.53
C ILE A 149 -11.08 7.54 8.86
N GLN A 150 -11.90 6.51 8.81
CA GLN A 150 -12.62 5.86 9.93
C GLN A 150 -13.70 6.73 10.58
N HIS A 151 -13.44 7.99 10.94
CA HIS A 151 -14.41 8.90 11.58
C HIS A 151 -14.03 10.37 11.35
N GLY A 152 -15.01 11.29 11.40
CA GLY A 152 -14.82 12.74 11.28
C GLY A 152 -14.70 13.50 12.61
N ASP A 153 -14.71 12.82 13.75
CA ASP A 153 -14.59 13.43 15.08
C ASP A 153 -13.26 13.04 15.74
N ASP A 154 -12.51 14.03 16.22
CA ASP A 154 -11.20 13.84 16.83
C ASP A 154 -11.21 13.00 18.10
N ILE A 155 -12.29 13.10 18.93
CA ILE A 155 -12.41 12.32 20.15
C ILE A 155 -12.58 10.86 19.82
N ILE A 156 -13.39 10.55 18.82
CA ILE A 156 -13.59 9.17 18.33
C ILE A 156 -12.30 8.64 17.71
N LEU A 157 -11.63 9.41 16.87
CA LEU A 157 -10.33 9.03 16.27
C LEU A 157 -9.29 8.70 17.34
N LYS A 158 -9.19 9.53 18.39
CA LYS A 158 -8.31 9.26 19.56
C LYS A 158 -8.69 7.97 20.28
N ARG A 159 -9.98 7.72 20.50
CA ARG A 159 -10.46 6.46 21.13
C ARG A 159 -10.17 5.24 20.26
N MET A 160 -10.20 5.39 18.92
CA MET A 160 -9.80 4.38 17.97
C MET A 160 -8.28 4.20 17.87
N LYS A 161 -7.48 5.03 18.55
CA LYS A 161 -6.01 5.12 18.43
C LYS A 161 -5.56 5.39 16.99
N ARG A 162 -6.29 6.29 16.28
CA ARG A 162 -5.86 6.80 14.97
C ARG A 162 -4.81 7.89 15.15
N ARG A 163 -3.93 8.01 14.13
CA ARG A 163 -2.81 8.96 14.14
C ARG A 163 -3.14 10.28 13.46
N HIS A 164 -4.20 10.34 12.67
CA HIS A 164 -4.66 11.56 12.04
C HIS A 164 -5.75 12.26 12.85
N LEU A 165 -5.87 13.55 12.63
CA LEU A 165 -6.96 14.41 13.08
C LEU A 165 -7.79 14.85 11.87
N TYR A 166 -8.95 15.43 12.10
CA TYR A 166 -9.83 15.96 11.04
C TYR A 166 -9.10 17.00 10.16
N SER A 167 -8.25 17.85 10.75
CA SER A 167 -7.44 18.81 10.00
C SER A 167 -6.48 18.16 8.98
N CYS A 168 -5.99 16.96 9.24
CA CYS A 168 -5.16 16.22 8.29
C CYS A 168 -5.96 15.81 7.03
N LEU A 169 -7.25 15.53 7.20
CA LEU A 169 -8.15 15.15 6.11
C LEU A 169 -8.40 16.33 5.16
N LEU A 170 -8.61 17.52 5.69
CA LEU A 170 -8.81 18.72 4.88
C LEU A 170 -7.58 18.99 4.01
N TYR A 171 -6.39 18.94 4.60
CA TYR A 171 -5.15 19.19 3.86
C TYR A 171 -4.95 18.19 2.69
N THR A 172 -5.22 16.91 2.91
CA THR A 172 -5.07 15.89 1.85
C THR A 172 -6.15 15.97 0.78
N SER A 173 -7.39 16.41 1.10
CA SER A 173 -8.45 16.61 0.12
C SER A 173 -8.19 17.83 -0.75
N ASP A 174 -7.77 18.95 -0.18
CA ASP A 174 -7.47 20.18 -0.92
C ASP A 174 -6.32 19.97 -1.93
N ALA A 175 -5.33 19.17 -1.56
CA ALA A 175 -4.23 18.83 -2.47
C ALA A 175 -4.68 17.89 -3.61
N ALA A 176 -5.72 17.08 -3.43
CA ALA A 176 -6.29 16.26 -4.49
C ALA A 176 -7.15 17.10 -5.48
N ASP A 177 -7.81 18.16 -4.98
CA ASP A 177 -8.65 19.06 -5.78
C ASP A 177 -7.83 20.11 -6.55
N ALA A 178 -6.57 20.34 -6.21
CA ALA A 178 -5.71 21.35 -6.86
C ALA A 178 -5.42 21.08 -8.36
N ARG A 179 -5.83 19.93 -8.90
CA ARG A 179 -5.70 19.59 -10.32
C ARG A 179 -6.82 20.14 -11.22
N ASP A 180 -7.93 20.58 -10.65
CA ASP A 180 -9.11 21.02 -11.41
C ASP A 180 -9.19 22.56 -11.55
N SER A 181 -8.16 23.27 -11.16
CA SER A 181 -7.99 24.72 -11.32
C SER A 181 -6.74 25.04 -12.13
#